data_4466c138c14e46bc3b3b6c641ced9183
#
_entry.id   4466c138c14e46bc3b3b6c641ced9183
#
_cell.length_a   1.000
_cell.length_b   1.000
_cell.length_c   1.000
_cell.angle_alpha   90.00
_cell.angle_beta   90.00
_cell.angle_gamma   90.00
#
_symmetry.space_group_name_H-M   'P 1'
#
loop_
_entity.id
_entity.type
_entity.pdbx_description
1 polymer ?
#
loop_
_entity_poly.entity_id
_entity_poly.type
_entity_poly.pdbx_seq_one_letter_code
_entity_poly.pdbx_strand_id
1 'polypeptide(L)'
;GESTLQIPLEKLRTELELELDYGSVVFVTDPTLTSDVYATFQFDNFPHSPVLRTTGGDGRTTLTFEMPENWQVAEDAPEAMLTVTIPADALTRLIISLETGDVRLAPMQLKTLTVALANGGLRAEDLTVTRDLLVELPVGGCNIDHLSIAEYANITATRCIRLHLDGDPADYTTDARTNNVVRIGNKEYDKRYTSTGPNGILNLYARGLIYLNVDEQRPS
;
A
#
# COMPACT_ATOMS: atom_id res chain seq x y z
N GLY A 1 -6.31 21.71 11.12
CA GLY A 1 -6.72 21.18 12.39
C GLY A 1 -6.37 19.71 12.52
N GLU A 2 -6.09 19.31 13.73
CA GLU A 2 -5.78 17.93 14.09
C GLU A 2 -7.03 17.32 14.73
N SER A 3 -7.43 16.16 14.27
CA SER A 3 -8.51 15.39 14.90
C SER A 3 -8.11 13.93 15.02
N THR A 4 -8.62 13.26 16.05
CA THR A 4 -8.29 11.87 16.36
C THR A 4 -9.57 11.07 16.54
N LEU A 5 -9.62 9.90 15.93
CA LEU A 5 -10.67 8.91 16.09
C LEU A 5 -10.04 7.61 16.58
N GLN A 6 -10.67 6.97 17.56
CA GLN A 6 -10.27 5.66 18.05
C GLN A 6 -11.36 4.63 17.78
N ILE A 7 -10.99 3.48 17.20
CA ILE A 7 -11.91 2.38 16.91
C ILE A 7 -11.39 1.12 17.63
N PRO A 8 -12.20 0.46 18.46
CA PRO A 8 -11.80 -0.79 19.07
C PRO A 8 -11.47 -1.86 18.04
N LEU A 9 -10.38 -2.59 18.21
CA LEU A 9 -9.94 -3.62 17.28
C LEU A 9 -10.96 -4.73 17.08
N GLU A 10 -11.70 -5.08 18.13
CA GLU A 10 -12.80 -6.04 18.01
C GLU A 10 -13.89 -5.61 17.03
N LYS A 11 -14.08 -4.27 16.88
CA LYS A 11 -15.00 -3.70 15.89
C LYS A 11 -14.42 -3.63 14.50
N LEU A 12 -13.09 -3.56 14.36
CA LEU A 12 -12.41 -3.68 13.08
C LEU A 12 -12.49 -5.11 12.52
N ARG A 13 -12.75 -6.08 13.38
CA ARG A 13 -12.84 -7.51 13.03
C ARG A 13 -11.75 -7.96 12.05
N THR A 14 -10.55 -7.40 12.20
CA THR A 14 -9.37 -7.70 11.39
C THR A 14 -9.44 -7.26 9.92
N GLU A 15 -10.53 -6.63 9.48
CA GLU A 15 -10.67 -6.09 8.13
C GLU A 15 -10.91 -4.58 8.17
N LEU A 16 -10.10 -3.83 7.44
CA LEU A 16 -10.19 -2.37 7.34
C LEU A 16 -10.21 -1.95 5.88
N GLU A 17 -11.17 -1.11 5.52
CA GLU A 17 -11.22 -0.44 4.22
C GLU A 17 -11.17 1.06 4.43
N LEU A 18 -10.21 1.72 3.77
CA LEU A 18 -10.07 3.18 3.73
C LEU A 18 -10.41 3.68 2.34
N GLU A 19 -11.32 4.64 2.26
CA GLU A 19 -11.70 5.31 1.03
C GLU A 19 -11.62 6.82 1.23
N LEU A 20 -10.67 7.47 0.56
CA LEU A 20 -10.42 8.89 0.70
C LEU A 20 -10.38 9.57 -0.67
N ASP A 21 -11.07 10.71 -0.80
CA ASP A 21 -10.99 11.54 -2.00
C ASP A 21 -9.68 12.33 -2.06
N TYR A 22 -9.11 12.63 -0.90
CA TYR A 22 -7.89 13.43 -0.81
C TYR A 22 -7.12 13.15 0.47
N GLY A 23 -5.80 13.18 0.34
CA GLY A 23 -4.88 13.07 1.47
C GLY A 23 -4.02 11.82 1.41
N SER A 24 -2.81 11.93 1.91
CA SER A 24 -1.90 10.80 2.02
C SER A 24 -2.17 9.99 3.29
N VAL A 25 -1.86 8.71 3.26
CA VAL A 25 -2.09 7.78 4.37
C VAL A 25 -0.78 7.15 4.80
N VAL A 26 -0.51 7.22 6.10
CA VAL A 26 0.63 6.55 6.72
C VAL A 26 0.12 5.56 7.75
N PHE A 27 0.48 4.29 7.59
CA PHE A 27 0.27 3.27 8.61
C PHE A 27 1.51 3.15 9.50
N VAL A 28 1.27 3.20 10.79
CA VAL A 28 2.30 3.01 11.83
C VAL A 28 1.89 1.82 12.69
N THR A 29 2.81 0.90 12.93
CA THR A 29 2.59 -0.20 13.87
C THR A 29 3.28 0.11 15.19
N ASP A 30 2.54 -0.08 16.28
CA ASP A 30 3.06 0.13 17.62
C ASP A 30 3.13 -1.23 18.34
N PRO A 31 4.35 -1.77 18.59
CA PRO A 31 4.51 -3.08 19.20
C PRO A 31 4.11 -3.11 20.68
N THR A 32 3.93 -1.94 21.31
CA THR A 32 3.46 -1.88 22.70
C THR A 32 1.95 -2.02 22.81
N LEU A 33 1.22 -1.84 21.70
CA LEU A 33 -0.23 -2.01 21.66
C LEU A 33 -0.58 -3.50 21.60
N THR A 34 -1.57 -3.87 22.39
CA THR A 34 -2.13 -5.24 22.40
C THR A 34 -3.46 -5.28 21.67
N SER A 35 -3.99 -6.47 21.45
CA SER A 35 -5.29 -6.67 20.80
C SER A 35 -6.48 -6.01 21.50
N ASP A 36 -6.31 -5.58 22.74
CA ASP A 36 -7.35 -4.89 23.51
C ASP A 36 -7.38 -3.37 23.29
N VAL A 37 -6.47 -2.85 22.46
CA VAL A 37 -6.30 -1.41 22.24
C VAL A 37 -7.00 -0.97 20.96
N TYR A 38 -7.26 0.31 20.87
CA TYR A 38 -7.92 0.95 19.74
C TYR A 38 -6.95 1.22 18.60
N ALA A 39 -7.42 1.10 17.37
CA ALA A 39 -6.78 1.75 16.24
C ALA A 39 -7.00 3.26 16.37
N THR A 40 -5.95 4.03 16.16
CA THR A 40 -6.00 5.49 16.25
C THR A 40 -5.84 6.09 14.86
N PHE A 41 -6.74 6.99 14.50
CA PHE A 41 -6.75 7.74 13.25
C PHE A 41 -6.51 9.21 13.55
N GLN A 42 -5.39 9.74 13.10
CA GLN A 42 -5.00 11.12 13.29
C GLN A 42 -5.01 11.87 11.96
N PHE A 43 -5.71 12.99 11.92
CA PHE A 43 -5.92 13.81 10.73
C PHE A 43 -5.16 15.11 10.85
N ASP A 44 -4.24 15.38 9.95
CA ASP A 44 -3.45 16.59 9.88
C ASP A 44 -3.71 17.35 8.58
N ASN A 45 -3.83 18.66 8.69
CA ASN A 45 -3.96 19.60 7.56
C ASN A 45 -5.16 19.34 6.63
N PHE A 46 -6.17 18.64 7.08
CA PHE A 46 -7.41 18.54 6.32
C PHE A 46 -8.15 19.89 6.42
N PRO A 47 -8.59 20.43 5.28
CA PRO A 47 -9.18 21.79 5.24
C PRO A 47 -10.53 21.88 5.95
N HIS A 48 -11.19 20.76 6.13
CA HIS A 48 -12.46 20.65 6.85
C HIS A 48 -12.41 19.50 7.83
N SER A 49 -13.23 19.56 8.86
CA SER A 49 -13.36 18.42 9.77
C SER A 49 -13.86 17.22 8.98
N PRO A 50 -13.10 16.12 8.99
CA PRO A 50 -13.53 14.92 8.26
C PRO A 50 -14.81 14.37 8.87
N VAL A 51 -15.75 14.04 7.99
CA VAL A 51 -16.91 13.25 8.37
C VAL A 51 -16.55 11.80 8.11
N LEU A 52 -16.15 11.11 9.17
CA LEU A 52 -15.90 9.69 9.09
C LEU A 52 -17.20 8.94 9.24
N ARG A 53 -17.52 8.13 8.24
CA ARG A 53 -18.61 7.19 8.33
C ARG A 53 -18.02 5.79 8.51
N THR A 54 -18.29 5.20 9.66
CA THR A 54 -18.01 3.79 9.88
C THR A 54 -19.23 3.00 9.47
N THR A 55 -19.10 2.22 8.41
CA THR A 55 -20.14 1.24 8.04
C THR A 55 -19.64 -0.13 8.46
N GLY A 56 -20.33 -0.75 9.42
CA GLY A 56 -20.01 -2.09 9.87
C GLY A 56 -21.02 -3.09 9.32
N GLY A 57 -20.53 -4.07 8.59
CA GLY A 57 -21.33 -5.21 8.13
C GLY A 57 -20.38 -6.38 7.85
N ASP A 58 -20.76 -7.58 8.15
CA ASP A 58 -20.06 -8.82 7.80
C ASP A 58 -18.56 -8.86 8.15
N GLY A 59 -18.14 -8.20 9.21
CA GLY A 59 -16.76 -8.26 9.68
C GLY A 59 -15.82 -7.23 9.07
N ARG A 60 -16.31 -6.29 8.25
CA ARG A 60 -15.52 -5.22 7.65
C ARG A 60 -15.87 -3.87 8.25
N THR A 61 -14.85 -3.10 8.60
CA THR A 61 -15.00 -1.68 8.95
C THR A 61 -14.54 -0.84 7.76
N THR A 62 -15.43 -0.04 7.23
CA THR A 62 -15.13 0.91 6.15
C THR A 62 -15.10 2.32 6.72
N LEU A 63 -13.99 3.01 6.53
CA LEU A 63 -13.85 4.42 6.84
C LEU A 63 -13.89 5.20 5.53
N THR A 64 -14.93 5.98 5.36
CA THR A 64 -15.09 6.84 4.20
C THR A 64 -14.93 8.28 4.63
N PHE A 65 -14.09 9.00 3.91
CA PHE A 65 -13.86 10.42 4.10
C PHE A 65 -14.43 11.17 2.89
N GLU A 66 -15.41 12.03 3.14
CA GLU A 66 -16.04 12.83 2.10
C GLU A 66 -15.56 14.28 2.18
N MET A 67 -15.10 14.81 1.05
CA MET A 67 -14.80 16.22 0.90
C MET A 67 -16.07 16.98 0.46
N PRO A 68 -16.26 18.25 0.87
CA PRO A 68 -17.37 19.05 0.39
C PRO A 68 -17.38 19.16 -1.13
N GLU A 69 -18.58 19.22 -1.73
CA GLU A 69 -18.72 19.51 -3.16
C GLU A 69 -18.01 20.83 -3.51
N ASN A 70 -17.36 20.87 -4.66
CA ASN A 70 -16.60 22.02 -5.17
C ASN A 70 -15.37 22.40 -4.35
N TRP A 71 -14.89 21.52 -3.48
CA TRP A 71 -13.66 21.74 -2.78
C TRP A 71 -12.47 21.64 -3.73
N GLN A 72 -11.54 22.58 -3.64
CA GLN A 72 -10.29 22.57 -4.40
C GLN A 72 -9.12 22.80 -3.44
N VAL A 73 -8.02 22.08 -3.67
CA VAL A 73 -6.79 22.29 -2.92
C VAL A 73 -6.17 23.61 -3.37
N ALA A 74 -5.84 24.48 -2.42
CA ALA A 74 -4.99 25.63 -2.72
C ALA A 74 -3.59 25.13 -3.10
N GLU A 75 -2.95 25.76 -4.10
CA GLU A 75 -1.63 25.34 -4.62
C GLU A 75 -0.54 25.28 -3.53
N ASP A 76 -0.68 26.09 -2.50
CA ASP A 76 0.24 26.22 -1.37
C ASP A 76 -0.26 25.58 -0.07
N ALA A 77 -1.34 24.80 -0.15
CA ALA A 77 -1.87 24.12 1.04
C ALA A 77 -0.90 23.03 1.52
N PRO A 78 -0.70 22.91 2.85
CA PRO A 78 0.05 21.79 3.39
C PRO A 78 -0.59 20.46 2.99
N GLU A 79 0.22 19.45 2.79
CA GLU A 79 -0.26 18.11 2.48
C GLU A 79 -1.16 17.58 3.59
N ALA A 80 -2.37 17.14 3.22
CA ALA A 80 -3.27 16.48 4.16
C ALA A 80 -2.80 15.05 4.40
N MET A 81 -2.74 14.64 5.67
CA MET A 81 -2.23 13.33 6.05
C MET A 81 -3.12 12.65 7.08
N LEU A 82 -3.45 11.39 6.80
CA LEU A 82 -4.07 10.50 7.75
C LEU A 82 -3.00 9.54 8.29
N THR A 83 -2.76 9.58 9.59
CA THR A 83 -1.91 8.60 10.27
C THR A 83 -2.78 7.57 10.97
N VAL A 84 -2.59 6.30 10.62
CA VAL A 84 -3.29 5.17 11.21
C VAL A 84 -2.30 4.38 12.06
N THR A 85 -2.52 4.36 13.38
CA THR A 85 -1.69 3.60 14.32
C THR A 85 -2.45 2.36 14.77
N ILE A 86 -1.86 1.20 14.54
CA ILE A 86 -2.43 -0.12 14.89
C ILE A 86 -1.37 -1.00 15.56
N PRO A 87 -1.77 -1.99 16.36
CA PRO A 87 -0.84 -3.04 16.76
C PRO A 87 -0.32 -3.81 15.54
N ALA A 88 0.88 -4.35 15.63
CA ALA A 88 1.39 -5.29 14.63
C ALA A 88 0.42 -6.48 14.50
N ASP A 89 0.24 -6.99 13.28
CA ASP A 89 -0.61 -8.14 12.98
C ASP A 89 -2.09 -7.99 13.37
N ALA A 90 -2.55 -6.75 13.57
CA ALA A 90 -3.94 -6.47 13.95
C ALA A 90 -4.96 -6.71 12.83
N LEU A 91 -4.53 -6.59 11.58
CA LEU A 91 -5.38 -6.72 10.42
C LEU A 91 -5.04 -7.99 9.63
N THR A 92 -6.06 -8.68 9.15
CA THR A 92 -5.92 -9.75 8.16
C THR A 92 -6.13 -9.22 6.75
N ARG A 93 -7.00 -8.22 6.59
CA ARG A 93 -7.31 -7.62 5.29
C ARG A 93 -7.28 -6.10 5.37
N LEU A 94 -6.59 -5.49 4.41
CA LEU A 94 -6.53 -4.05 4.27
C LEU A 94 -6.84 -3.66 2.82
N ILE A 95 -7.80 -2.75 2.66
CA ILE A 95 -8.18 -2.17 1.37
C ILE A 95 -8.00 -0.67 1.46
N ILE A 96 -7.22 -0.10 0.55
CA ILE A 96 -6.98 1.34 0.50
C ILE A 96 -7.33 1.84 -0.91
N SER A 97 -8.25 2.78 -0.98
CA SER A 97 -8.67 3.46 -2.21
C SER A 97 -8.51 4.96 -2.01
N LEU A 98 -7.59 5.57 -2.73
CA LEU A 98 -7.40 7.02 -2.72
C LEU A 98 -7.60 7.61 -4.11
N GLU A 99 -8.30 8.73 -4.17
CA GLU A 99 -8.35 9.53 -5.40
C GLU A 99 -7.04 10.30 -5.60
N THR A 100 -6.58 11.02 -4.58
CA THR A 100 -5.31 11.76 -4.63
C THR A 100 -4.58 11.65 -3.30
N GLY A 101 -3.41 11.04 -3.32
CA GLY A 101 -2.55 10.89 -2.16
C GLY A 101 -1.65 9.66 -2.29
N ASP A 102 -0.61 9.66 -1.49
CA ASP A 102 0.34 8.56 -1.39
C ASP A 102 0.03 7.67 -0.19
N VAL A 103 0.48 6.43 -0.24
CA VAL A 103 0.36 5.48 0.87
C VAL A 103 1.73 5.01 1.30
N ARG A 104 1.97 5.06 2.59
CA ARG A 104 3.15 4.49 3.23
C ARG A 104 2.73 3.47 4.28
N LEU A 105 3.26 2.26 4.17
CA LEU A 105 2.98 1.17 5.10
C LEU A 105 4.22 0.85 5.93
N ALA A 106 4.08 0.91 7.26
CA ALA A 106 5.05 0.33 8.19
C ALA A 106 5.08 -1.20 8.04
N PRO A 107 6.08 -1.87 8.63
CA PRO A 107 6.11 -3.33 8.62
C PRO A 107 4.80 -3.95 9.09
N MET A 108 4.24 -4.84 8.28
CA MET A 108 2.98 -5.53 8.62
C MET A 108 2.85 -6.85 7.90
N GLN A 109 2.03 -7.70 8.48
CA GLN A 109 1.65 -8.98 7.91
C GLN A 109 0.14 -8.99 7.68
N LEU A 110 -0.26 -9.33 6.46
CA LEU A 110 -1.65 -9.38 6.02
C LEU A 110 -1.92 -10.68 5.26
N LYS A 111 -3.16 -11.10 5.28
CA LYS A 111 -3.64 -12.14 4.39
C LYS A 111 -3.92 -11.57 3.00
N THR A 112 -4.57 -10.42 2.96
CA THR A 112 -4.93 -9.73 1.71
C THR A 112 -4.67 -8.24 1.83
N LEU A 113 -4.01 -7.67 0.83
CA LEU A 113 -3.81 -6.23 0.69
C LEU A 113 -4.23 -5.79 -0.70
N THR A 114 -5.13 -4.81 -0.76
CA THR A 114 -5.55 -4.16 -2.00
C THR A 114 -5.29 -2.66 -1.90
N VAL A 115 -4.54 -2.12 -2.84
CA VAL A 115 -4.23 -0.69 -2.91
C VAL A 115 -4.56 -0.18 -4.30
N ALA A 116 -5.43 0.82 -4.38
CA ALA A 116 -5.78 1.50 -5.62
C ALA A 116 -5.66 3.01 -5.40
N LEU A 117 -4.69 3.63 -6.06
CA LEU A 117 -4.42 5.06 -5.93
C LEU A 117 -4.53 5.70 -7.30
N ALA A 118 -5.58 6.48 -7.54
CA ALA A 118 -5.78 7.12 -8.84
C ALA A 118 -4.66 8.13 -9.16
N ASN A 119 -4.18 8.86 -8.16
CA ASN A 119 -3.07 9.80 -8.27
C ASN A 119 -2.17 9.68 -7.04
N GLY A 120 -1.22 8.76 -7.07
CA GLY A 120 -0.29 8.59 -5.97
C GLY A 120 0.52 7.31 -6.09
N GLY A 121 1.48 7.15 -5.21
CA GLY A 121 2.39 6.02 -5.14
C GLY A 121 2.29 5.26 -3.81
N LEU A 122 2.80 4.04 -3.84
CA LEU A 122 2.86 3.16 -2.68
C LEU A 122 4.31 2.94 -2.25
N ARG A 123 4.55 3.11 -0.97
CA ARG A 123 5.81 2.72 -0.34
C ARG A 123 5.52 1.84 0.88
N ALA A 124 6.22 0.71 0.98
CA ALA A 124 6.18 -0.17 2.15
C ALA A 124 7.59 -0.59 2.54
N GLU A 125 7.82 -0.78 3.84
CA GLU A 125 9.12 -1.20 4.37
C GLU A 125 9.28 -2.71 4.35
N ASP A 126 8.46 -3.42 5.11
CA ASP A 126 8.50 -4.88 5.24
C ASP A 126 7.06 -5.39 5.20
N LEU A 127 6.71 -6.03 4.12
CA LEU A 127 5.34 -6.44 3.85
C LEU A 127 5.28 -7.94 3.60
N THR A 128 4.49 -8.63 4.41
CA THR A 128 4.17 -10.03 4.22
C THR A 128 2.70 -10.17 3.85
N VAL A 129 2.40 -10.75 2.70
CA VAL A 129 1.04 -11.03 2.23
C VAL A 129 0.91 -12.51 1.92
N THR A 130 0.07 -13.19 2.68
CA THR A 130 -0.01 -14.66 2.60
C THR A 130 -0.97 -15.18 1.53
N ARG A 131 -1.89 -14.35 1.03
CA ARG A 131 -2.80 -14.75 -0.07
C ARG A 131 -2.68 -13.82 -1.27
N ASP A 132 -3.31 -12.64 -1.23
CA ASP A 132 -3.44 -11.81 -2.41
C ASP A 132 -2.94 -10.39 -2.15
N LEU A 133 -1.96 -9.98 -2.94
CA LEU A 133 -1.50 -8.59 -3.03
C LEU A 133 -1.95 -8.02 -4.38
N LEU A 134 -2.82 -7.01 -4.34
CA LEU A 134 -3.32 -6.32 -5.54
C LEU A 134 -3.01 -4.83 -5.43
N VAL A 135 -2.24 -4.30 -6.38
CA VAL A 135 -1.84 -2.88 -6.40
C VAL A 135 -2.08 -2.30 -7.79
N GLU A 136 -2.81 -1.18 -7.84
CA GLU A 136 -3.09 -0.41 -9.05
C GLU A 136 -2.70 1.04 -8.86
N LEU A 137 -1.71 1.51 -9.62
CA LEU A 137 -1.16 2.85 -9.56
C LEU A 137 -1.08 3.47 -10.96
N PRO A 138 -2.20 3.96 -11.51
CA PRO A 138 -2.22 4.47 -12.89
C PRO A 138 -1.31 5.68 -13.14
N VAL A 139 -0.87 6.38 -12.10
CA VAL A 139 0.02 7.54 -12.23
C VAL A 139 1.33 7.34 -11.47
N GLY A 140 1.33 6.62 -10.37
CA GLY A 140 2.47 6.52 -9.46
C GLY A 140 3.34 5.30 -9.66
N GLY A 141 4.29 5.14 -8.75
CA GLY A 141 5.19 4.00 -8.64
C GLY A 141 4.99 3.21 -7.35
N CYS A 142 5.55 2.01 -7.32
CA CYS A 142 5.50 1.12 -6.18
C CYS A 142 6.92 0.80 -5.72
N ASN A 143 7.19 1.02 -4.43
CA ASN A 143 8.46 0.68 -3.81
C ASN A 143 8.22 -0.10 -2.52
N ILE A 144 8.63 -1.36 -2.50
CA ILE A 144 8.53 -2.23 -1.33
C ILE A 144 9.94 -2.70 -1.00
N ASP A 145 10.47 -2.28 0.15
CA ASP A 145 11.86 -2.56 0.54
C ASP A 145 12.09 -4.04 0.82
N HIS A 146 11.09 -4.73 1.36
CA HIS A 146 11.13 -6.18 1.56
C HIS A 146 9.72 -6.75 1.43
N LEU A 147 9.54 -7.69 0.51
CA LEU A 147 8.24 -8.31 0.20
C LEU A 147 8.31 -9.83 0.31
N SER A 148 7.46 -10.39 1.15
CA SER A 148 7.20 -11.83 1.20
C SER A 148 5.78 -12.11 0.72
N ILE A 149 5.63 -12.92 -0.30
CA ILE A 149 4.33 -13.42 -0.78
C ILE A 149 4.33 -14.94 -0.78
N ALA A 150 3.18 -15.54 -0.49
CA ALA A 150 3.05 -16.99 -0.50
C ALA A 150 2.24 -17.51 -1.71
N GLU A 151 1.22 -16.77 -2.16
CA GLU A 151 0.35 -17.26 -3.25
C GLU A 151 0.36 -16.36 -4.48
N TYR A 152 -0.04 -15.09 -4.34
CA TYR A 152 -0.31 -14.25 -5.51
C TYR A 152 -0.01 -12.77 -5.24
N ALA A 153 0.63 -12.14 -6.21
CA ALA A 153 0.79 -10.69 -6.26
C ALA A 153 0.59 -10.18 -7.68
N ASN A 154 -0.19 -9.12 -7.82
CA ASN A 154 -0.39 -8.40 -9.07
C ASN A 154 -0.20 -6.91 -8.80
N ILE A 155 0.84 -6.32 -9.41
CA ILE A 155 1.18 -4.92 -9.24
C ILE A 155 1.25 -4.26 -10.60
N THR A 156 0.42 -3.25 -10.79
CA THR A 156 0.43 -2.38 -11.97
C THR A 156 0.76 -0.96 -11.54
N ALA A 157 1.84 -0.40 -12.11
CA ALA A 157 2.27 0.95 -11.82
C ALA A 157 2.75 1.64 -13.08
N THR A 158 2.34 2.87 -13.32
CA THR A 158 2.76 3.59 -14.53
C THR A 158 4.23 3.99 -14.48
N ARG A 159 4.74 4.41 -13.31
CA ARG A 159 6.15 4.79 -13.18
C ARG A 159 7.03 3.57 -13.08
N CYS A 160 7.54 3.29 -11.92
CA CYS A 160 8.47 2.19 -11.69
C CYS A 160 7.92 1.25 -10.63
N ILE A 161 8.34 0.01 -10.71
CA ILE A 161 8.14 -0.97 -9.64
C ILE A 161 9.51 -1.36 -9.12
N ARG A 162 9.70 -1.21 -7.82
CA ARG A 162 10.90 -1.67 -7.13
C ARG A 162 10.49 -2.59 -5.99
N LEU A 163 10.90 -3.84 -6.08
CA LEU A 163 10.63 -4.84 -5.06
C LEU A 163 11.93 -5.54 -4.66
N HIS A 164 12.10 -5.77 -3.38
CA HIS A 164 13.08 -6.72 -2.89
C HIS A 164 12.33 -7.93 -2.34
N LEU A 165 12.31 -9.00 -3.10
CA LEU A 165 11.59 -10.22 -2.75
C LEU A 165 12.36 -11.04 -1.71
N ASP A 166 11.61 -11.74 -0.87
CA ASP A 166 12.16 -12.79 -0.04
C ASP A 166 12.47 -14.01 -0.91
N GLY A 167 13.75 -14.24 -1.16
CA GLY A 167 14.21 -15.26 -2.10
C GLY A 167 14.50 -14.74 -3.52
N ASP A 168 14.94 -15.65 -4.38
CA ASP A 168 15.29 -15.33 -5.77
C ASP A 168 14.01 -15.13 -6.60
N PRO A 169 13.91 -14.07 -7.44
CA PRO A 169 12.80 -13.94 -8.38
C PRO A 169 12.55 -15.15 -9.27
N ALA A 170 13.58 -15.93 -9.58
CA ALA A 170 13.46 -17.16 -10.36
C ALA A 170 12.70 -18.28 -9.63
N ASP A 171 12.58 -18.20 -8.31
CA ASP A 171 11.82 -19.17 -7.49
C ASP A 171 10.33 -18.88 -7.45
N TYR A 172 9.89 -17.81 -8.10
CA TYR A 172 8.49 -17.45 -8.29
C TYR A 172 8.07 -17.72 -9.74
N THR A 173 6.78 -17.92 -9.94
CA THR A 173 6.20 -17.88 -11.28
C THR A 173 5.97 -16.41 -11.62
N THR A 174 6.93 -15.80 -12.28
CA THR A 174 7.00 -14.36 -12.53
C THR A 174 6.68 -14.04 -13.98
N ASP A 175 5.86 -13.02 -14.19
CA ASP A 175 5.67 -12.34 -15.46
C ASP A 175 5.78 -10.83 -15.22
N ALA A 176 6.95 -10.28 -15.51
CA ALA A 176 7.23 -8.85 -15.36
C ALA A 176 7.32 -8.21 -16.74
N ARG A 177 6.47 -7.24 -17.00
CA ARG A 177 6.37 -6.52 -18.27
C ARG A 177 6.55 -5.03 -18.08
N THR A 178 7.29 -4.41 -19.00
CA THR A 178 7.55 -2.98 -18.98
C THR A 178 7.80 -2.45 -20.39
N ASN A 179 7.69 -1.15 -20.58
CA ASN A 179 8.14 -0.49 -21.81
C ASN A 179 9.65 -0.17 -21.80
N ASN A 180 10.33 -0.52 -20.73
CA ASN A 180 11.75 -0.26 -20.49
C ASN A 180 12.49 -1.58 -20.27
N VAL A 181 13.22 -1.72 -19.18
CA VAL A 181 13.92 -2.96 -18.84
C VAL A 181 13.45 -3.49 -17.49
N VAL A 182 13.50 -4.80 -17.34
CA VAL A 182 13.41 -5.48 -16.05
C VAL A 182 14.83 -5.77 -15.58
N ARG A 183 15.18 -5.25 -14.42
CA ARG A 183 16.51 -5.45 -13.84
C ARG A 183 16.39 -6.38 -12.64
N ILE A 184 17.15 -7.47 -12.67
CA ILE A 184 17.21 -8.45 -11.59
C ILE A 184 18.65 -8.60 -11.15
N GLY A 185 18.95 -8.15 -9.93
CA GLY A 185 20.35 -8.05 -9.50
C GLY A 185 21.17 -7.25 -10.50
N ASN A 186 22.15 -7.88 -11.15
CA ASN A 186 23.05 -7.24 -12.13
C ASN A 186 22.63 -7.52 -13.59
N LYS A 187 21.54 -8.21 -13.82
CA LYS A 187 21.07 -8.59 -15.15
C LYS A 187 19.94 -7.70 -15.62
N GLU A 188 19.94 -7.39 -16.91
CA GLU A 188 18.85 -6.65 -17.55
C GLU A 188 18.14 -7.52 -18.58
N TYR A 189 16.81 -7.40 -18.61
CA TYR A 189 15.94 -8.06 -19.55
C TYR A 189 15.12 -7.00 -20.28
N ASP A 190 15.17 -7.01 -21.61
CA ASP A 190 14.44 -6.02 -22.41
C ASP A 190 12.95 -6.30 -22.36
N LYS A 191 12.21 -5.37 -21.78
CA LYS A 191 10.73 -5.32 -21.75
C LYS A 191 10.02 -6.46 -21.03
N ARG A 192 10.64 -7.60 -20.79
CA ARG A 192 9.97 -8.73 -20.16
C ARG A 192 10.93 -9.70 -19.49
N TYR A 193 10.54 -10.14 -18.32
CA TYR A 193 11.16 -11.27 -17.64
C TYR A 193 10.08 -12.26 -17.23
N THR A 194 10.31 -13.54 -17.47
CA THR A 194 9.45 -14.63 -17.04
C THR A 194 10.25 -15.72 -16.35
N SER A 195 9.66 -16.32 -15.34
CA SER A 195 10.18 -17.50 -14.67
C SER A 195 9.05 -18.41 -14.23
N THR A 196 9.37 -19.65 -13.93
CA THR A 196 8.45 -20.62 -13.33
C THR A 196 9.12 -21.22 -12.11
N GLY A 197 8.52 -20.99 -10.95
CA GLY A 197 9.03 -21.46 -9.67
C GLY A 197 7.92 -21.77 -8.68
N PRO A 198 8.26 -22.41 -7.55
CA PRO A 198 7.27 -22.94 -6.60
C PRO A 198 6.72 -21.91 -5.60
N ASN A 199 7.33 -20.72 -5.48
CA ASN A 199 7.09 -19.83 -4.34
C ASN A 199 5.85 -18.94 -4.46
N GLY A 200 5.15 -18.97 -5.57
CA GLY A 200 3.96 -18.14 -5.79
C GLY A 200 3.97 -17.47 -7.15
N ILE A 201 2.89 -16.74 -7.44
CA ILE A 201 2.70 -16.05 -8.72
C ILE A 201 2.94 -14.56 -8.52
N LEU A 202 3.78 -13.99 -9.37
CA LEU A 202 4.15 -12.58 -9.34
C LEU A 202 3.93 -11.97 -10.72
N ASN A 203 2.87 -11.18 -10.88
CA ASN A 203 2.54 -10.45 -12.10
C ASN A 203 2.81 -8.97 -11.91
N LEU A 204 3.72 -8.42 -12.70
CA LEU A 204 4.16 -7.04 -12.61
C LEU A 204 4.02 -6.35 -13.96
N TYR A 205 3.44 -5.17 -13.96
CA TYR A 205 3.39 -4.31 -15.13
C TYR A 205 3.75 -2.87 -14.77
N ALA A 206 4.71 -2.30 -15.50
CA ALA A 206 5.07 -0.89 -15.39
C ALA A 206 5.38 -0.32 -16.76
N ARG A 207 5.25 1.00 -16.96
CA ARG A 207 5.81 1.67 -18.12
C ARG A 207 7.29 1.97 -17.94
N GLY A 208 7.68 2.34 -16.74
CA GLY A 208 9.06 2.57 -16.36
C GLY A 208 9.78 1.29 -15.96
N LEU A 209 10.91 1.45 -15.30
CA LEU A 209 11.76 0.34 -14.88
C LEU A 209 11.09 -0.57 -13.86
N ILE A 210 11.36 -1.87 -13.96
CA ILE A 210 11.05 -2.83 -12.92
C ILE A 210 12.37 -3.34 -12.34
N TYR A 211 12.55 -3.14 -11.04
CA TYR A 211 13.71 -3.61 -10.28
C TYR A 211 13.29 -4.71 -9.32
N LEU A 212 13.91 -5.88 -9.43
CA LEU A 212 13.73 -7.00 -8.54
C LEU A 212 15.05 -7.37 -7.89
N ASN A 213 15.11 -7.32 -6.57
CA ASN A 213 16.29 -7.68 -5.78
C ASN A 213 17.55 -6.93 -6.23
N VAL A 214 17.43 -5.65 -6.46
CA VAL A 214 18.53 -4.78 -6.83
C VAL A 214 19.01 -4.03 -5.62
N ASP A 215 20.19 -4.38 -5.14
CA ASP A 215 20.86 -3.70 -4.03
C ASP A 215 21.64 -2.49 -4.57
N GLU A 216 20.94 -1.43 -4.90
CA GLU A 216 21.56 -0.20 -5.30
C GLU A 216 21.62 0.79 -4.17
N GLN A 217 22.84 1.17 -3.82
CA GLN A 217 23.05 2.46 -3.17
C GLN A 217 22.91 3.53 -4.24
N ARG A 218 21.75 4.20 -4.28
CA ARG A 218 21.59 5.27 -5.23
C ARG A 218 22.13 6.55 -4.71
N PRO A 219 22.90 7.25 -5.53
CA PRO A 219 22.79 8.68 -5.54
C PRO A 219 21.37 9.01 -5.99
N SER A 220 20.68 9.74 -5.17
CA SER A 220 19.33 10.26 -5.47
C SER A 220 19.22 10.84 -6.88
#